data_057b8bfe989327bb0014288a8e420548
#
_entry.id   057b8bfe989327bb0014288a8e420548
#
_cell.length_a   1.000
_cell.length_b   1.000
_cell.length_c   1.000
_cell.angle_alpha   90.00
_cell.angle_beta   90.00
_cell.angle_gamma   90.00
#
_symmetry.space_group_name_H-M   'P 1'
#
loop_
_entity.id
_entity.type
_entity.pdbx_description
1 polymer ?
#
loop_
_entity_poly.entity_id
_entity_poly.type
_entity_poly.pdbx_seq_one_letter_code
_entity_poly.pdbx_strand_id
1 'polypeptide(L)'
;MVAWMKTPSLVRSALLSFALIARLTAAGAKDEVLLFSYFMGNGEDGLHLAASEDGLKWAALRGGASFLQPVAGENKLMRDPCLLLGPDGVFRMVWTTSWTGGTIGYSSSEDLVHWTKQKTLNVMKQAPTTANCWAPEIIWDPVPGHYLIYWSSTVPGKFPVADETERKDKTKPPRNHRLYSTTTKDFEIFTPAKVHYEPGINVIDETLIRDGKDWVMIVKNETEIPAPAKNLFFVKASSPDGPWSAPSAPFTPPGLWVEGGTAVKIGDWWHVYYDIYREKRYGVMRTKDFQTWEDVSAQLVMPEGIRHGTVLKVPRAVVDLLR
;
A
#
# COMPACT_ATOMS: atom_id res chain seq x y z
N MET A 1 13.69 -7.31 59.10
CA MET A 1 13.21 -6.29 58.19
C MET A 1 13.50 -6.78 56.77
N VAL A 2 12.49 -7.38 56.09
CA VAL A 2 12.66 -7.98 54.75
C VAL A 2 12.17 -6.95 53.74
N ALA A 3 13.09 -6.46 52.89
CA ALA A 3 12.80 -5.50 51.85
C ALA A 3 12.12 -6.22 50.66
N TRP A 4 10.91 -5.82 50.33
CA TRP A 4 10.19 -6.22 49.13
C TRP A 4 10.78 -5.48 47.91
N MET A 5 11.48 -6.22 47.07
CA MET A 5 11.89 -5.73 45.76
C MET A 5 10.69 -5.67 44.84
N LYS A 6 10.31 -4.46 44.42
CA LYS A 6 9.32 -4.27 43.32
C LYS A 6 9.94 -4.70 42.01
N THR A 7 9.39 -5.73 41.37
CA THR A 7 9.75 -6.13 40.01
C THR A 7 9.34 -5.04 39.02
N PRO A 8 10.20 -4.64 38.06
CA PRO A 8 9.91 -3.56 37.12
C PRO A 8 8.78 -3.94 36.14
N SER A 9 7.97 -2.96 35.80
CA SER A 9 6.81 -3.05 34.89
C SER A 9 7.12 -3.57 33.46
N LEU A 10 8.37 -3.54 33.05
CA LEU A 10 8.87 -4.05 31.76
C LEU A 10 8.63 -5.55 31.54
N VAL A 11 8.64 -6.37 32.59
CA VAL A 11 8.41 -7.83 32.45
C VAL A 11 6.95 -8.15 32.13
N ARG A 12 6.00 -7.33 32.59
CA ARG A 12 4.57 -7.54 32.32
C ARG A 12 4.18 -7.19 30.87
N SER A 13 4.80 -6.15 30.31
CA SER A 13 4.57 -5.76 28.89
C SER A 13 5.11 -6.81 27.93
N ALA A 14 6.32 -7.35 28.17
CA ALA A 14 6.91 -8.39 27.33
C ALA A 14 6.10 -9.70 27.35
N LEU A 15 5.51 -10.06 28.48
CA LEU A 15 4.65 -11.27 28.60
C LEU A 15 3.32 -11.13 27.87
N LEU A 16 2.74 -9.92 27.82
CA LEU A 16 1.51 -9.64 27.08
C LEU A 16 1.75 -9.66 25.56
N SER A 17 2.87 -9.11 25.08
CA SER A 17 3.27 -9.14 23.68
C SER A 17 3.52 -10.56 23.19
N PHE A 18 4.23 -11.40 23.96
CA PHE A 18 4.44 -12.83 23.64
C PHE A 18 3.13 -13.63 23.60
N ALA A 19 2.16 -13.33 24.45
CA ALA A 19 0.85 -14.01 24.46
C ALA A 19 -0.01 -13.59 23.25
N LEU A 20 0.13 -12.37 22.74
CA LEU A 20 -0.54 -11.89 21.55
C LEU A 20 0.04 -12.53 20.28
N ILE A 21 1.39 -12.55 20.14
CA ILE A 21 2.09 -13.21 19.03
C ILE A 21 1.74 -14.70 18.98
N ALA A 22 1.71 -15.39 20.11
CA ALA A 22 1.32 -16.81 20.18
C ALA A 22 -0.15 -17.04 19.77
N ARG A 23 -1.04 -16.08 20.00
CA ARG A 23 -2.45 -16.15 19.55
C ARG A 23 -2.59 -15.84 18.06
N LEU A 24 -1.79 -14.92 17.52
CA LEU A 24 -1.78 -14.57 16.08
C LEU A 24 -1.33 -15.76 15.20
N THR A 25 -0.39 -16.56 15.68
CA THR A 25 0.10 -17.76 14.94
C THR A 25 -0.80 -18.99 15.09
N ALA A 26 -1.69 -19.03 16.10
CA ALA A 26 -2.60 -20.14 16.35
C ALA A 26 -3.99 -19.95 15.73
N ALA A 27 -4.35 -18.75 15.23
CA ALA A 27 -5.58 -18.50 14.52
C ALA A 27 -5.53 -19.24 13.17
N GLY A 28 -6.28 -20.34 13.06
CA GLY A 28 -6.44 -21.03 11.78
C GLY A 28 -7.13 -20.12 10.76
N ALA A 29 -6.99 -20.40 9.47
CA ALA A 29 -7.55 -19.65 8.33
C ALA A 29 -9.09 -19.40 8.39
N LYS A 30 -9.78 -19.92 9.40
CA LYS A 30 -11.22 -19.76 9.63
C LYS A 30 -11.60 -18.53 10.46
N ASP A 31 -10.64 -17.80 11.04
CA ASP A 31 -10.89 -16.65 11.93
C ASP A 31 -10.15 -15.38 11.45
N GLU A 32 -10.10 -15.19 10.15
CA GLU A 32 -9.55 -13.99 9.54
C GLU A 32 -10.66 -12.98 9.22
N VAL A 33 -10.31 -11.70 9.33
CA VAL A 33 -11.13 -10.55 8.99
C VAL A 33 -10.33 -9.67 8.02
N LEU A 34 -11.03 -8.96 7.16
CA LEU A 34 -10.41 -8.00 6.24
C LEU A 34 -10.17 -6.68 6.97
N LEU A 35 -8.97 -6.15 6.85
CA LEU A 35 -8.57 -4.85 7.36
C LEU A 35 -8.16 -3.98 6.16
N PHE A 36 -8.59 -2.71 6.17
CA PHE A 36 -8.24 -1.71 5.17
C PHE A 36 -7.53 -0.55 5.86
N SER A 37 -6.27 -0.28 5.50
CA SER A 37 -5.55 0.93 5.89
C SER A 37 -5.87 2.03 4.88
N TYR A 38 -6.13 3.26 5.35
CA TYR A 38 -6.44 4.37 4.45
C TYR A 38 -6.06 5.72 5.06
N PHE A 39 -6.10 6.76 4.26
CA PHE A 39 -5.98 8.13 4.71
C PHE A 39 -7.22 8.94 4.32
N MET A 40 -7.36 10.12 4.89
CA MET A 40 -8.43 11.08 4.58
C MET A 40 -7.83 12.42 4.14
N GLY A 41 -8.62 13.24 3.44
CA GLY A 41 -8.19 14.57 3.01
C GLY A 41 -6.90 14.53 2.19
N ASN A 42 -5.85 15.18 2.69
CA ASN A 42 -4.50 15.16 2.11
C ASN A 42 -3.50 14.33 2.96
N GLY A 43 -3.98 13.63 3.99
CA GLY A 43 -3.18 12.75 4.85
C GLY A 43 -2.52 13.47 6.03
N GLU A 44 -3.03 14.63 6.45
CA GLU A 44 -2.50 15.39 7.57
C GLU A 44 -2.81 14.75 8.93
N ASP A 45 -3.94 14.06 9.03
CA ASP A 45 -4.39 13.40 10.26
C ASP A 45 -3.92 11.95 10.41
N GLY A 46 -3.39 11.35 9.33
CA GLY A 46 -2.65 10.11 9.36
C GLY A 46 -3.42 8.85 9.01
N LEU A 47 -3.08 7.76 9.69
CA LEU A 47 -3.61 6.41 9.44
C LEU A 47 -5.02 6.25 9.95
N HIS A 48 -5.90 5.78 9.10
CA HIS A 48 -7.23 5.26 9.46
C HIS A 48 -7.33 3.78 9.12
N LEU A 49 -8.22 3.08 9.82
CA LEU A 49 -8.47 1.65 9.61
C LEU A 49 -9.96 1.39 9.50
N ALA A 50 -10.32 0.49 8.61
CA ALA A 50 -11.67 -0.06 8.47
C ALA A 50 -11.62 -1.59 8.44
N ALA A 51 -12.69 -2.25 8.86
CA ALA A 51 -12.80 -3.70 8.83
C ALA A 51 -14.05 -4.16 8.08
N SER A 52 -13.96 -5.35 7.49
CA SER A 52 -15.07 -6.00 6.79
C SER A 52 -15.02 -7.51 6.95
N GLU A 53 -16.20 -8.13 7.05
CA GLU A 53 -16.35 -9.59 7.06
C GLU A 53 -16.48 -10.18 5.65
N ASP A 54 -17.05 -9.40 4.74
CA ASP A 54 -17.45 -9.87 3.40
C ASP A 54 -16.70 -9.17 2.25
N GLY A 55 -15.88 -8.14 2.57
CA GLY A 55 -15.17 -7.31 1.59
C GLY A 55 -16.06 -6.32 0.84
N LEU A 56 -17.35 -6.24 1.16
CA LEU A 56 -18.28 -5.31 0.49
C LEU A 56 -18.81 -4.26 1.45
N LYS A 57 -18.92 -4.59 2.74
CA LYS A 57 -19.40 -3.66 3.78
C LYS A 57 -18.26 -3.39 4.75
N TRP A 58 -17.71 -2.19 4.66
CA TRP A 58 -16.59 -1.73 5.46
C TRP A 58 -17.05 -0.76 6.53
N ALA A 59 -16.61 -0.98 7.75
CA ALA A 59 -16.90 -0.11 8.90
C ALA A 59 -15.59 0.52 9.41
N ALA A 60 -15.57 1.84 9.57
CA ALA A 60 -14.45 2.54 10.17
C ALA A 60 -14.27 2.07 11.62
N LEU A 61 -13.02 1.77 11.98
CA LEU A 61 -12.65 1.46 13.36
C LEU A 61 -12.48 2.75 14.18
N ARG A 62 -12.65 2.68 15.49
CA ARG A 62 -12.61 3.83 16.42
C ARG A 62 -13.49 5.01 15.98
N GLY A 63 -14.62 4.74 15.33
CA GLY A 63 -15.49 5.80 14.82
C GLY A 63 -14.84 6.70 13.77
N GLY A 64 -13.80 6.23 13.07
CA GLY A 64 -13.06 6.97 12.07
C GLY A 64 -11.92 7.83 12.63
N ALA A 65 -11.56 7.71 13.92
CA ALA A 65 -10.42 8.42 14.48
C ALA A 65 -9.08 7.86 13.93
N SER A 66 -8.07 8.73 13.84
CA SER A 66 -6.72 8.35 13.42
C SER A 66 -6.05 7.39 14.41
N PHE A 67 -5.33 6.40 13.89
CA PHE A 67 -4.53 5.43 14.65
C PHE A 67 -3.07 5.87 14.80
N LEU A 68 -2.57 6.69 13.89
CA LEU A 68 -1.20 7.19 13.90
C LEU A 68 -1.11 8.52 13.14
N GLN A 69 -0.78 9.60 13.84
CA GLN A 69 -0.55 10.89 13.21
C GLN A 69 0.85 10.94 12.58
N PRO A 70 1.01 11.56 11.39
CA PRO A 70 2.30 11.64 10.72
C PRO A 70 3.25 12.63 11.38
N VAL A 71 4.48 12.20 11.63
CA VAL A 71 5.57 13.06 12.10
C VAL A 71 6.84 12.92 11.24
N ALA A 72 6.88 11.92 10.35
CA ALA A 72 8.00 11.69 9.42
C ALA A 72 7.83 12.49 8.12
N GLY A 73 8.96 12.81 7.49
CA GLY A 73 9.02 13.55 6.22
C GLY A 73 8.87 15.07 6.39
N GLU A 74 9.20 15.79 5.35
CA GLU A 74 9.19 17.25 5.34
C GLU A 74 7.79 17.83 5.51
N ASN A 75 6.81 17.30 4.77
CA ASN A 75 5.43 17.78 4.81
C ASN A 75 4.58 17.08 5.88
N LYS A 76 5.11 16.04 6.54
CA LYS A 76 4.40 15.26 7.55
C LYS A 76 3.02 14.81 7.09
N LEU A 77 2.96 14.27 5.89
CA LEU A 77 1.76 13.63 5.34
C LEU A 77 1.83 12.12 5.55
N MET A 78 0.68 11.48 5.66
CA MET A 78 0.54 10.04 5.60
C MET A 78 -0.52 9.72 4.57
N ARG A 79 -0.08 9.67 3.31
CA ARG A 79 -0.92 9.29 2.19
C ARG A 79 -0.59 7.87 1.76
N ASP A 80 -1.54 7.20 1.14
CA ASP A 80 -1.35 5.89 0.54
C ASP A 80 -0.71 4.87 1.50
N PRO A 81 -1.24 4.71 2.75
CA PRO A 81 -0.61 3.86 3.74
C PRO A 81 -0.73 2.38 3.35
N CYS A 82 0.39 1.73 3.05
CA CYS A 82 0.44 0.30 2.81
C CYS A 82 0.86 -0.45 4.07
N LEU A 83 0.00 -1.36 4.52
CA LEU A 83 0.16 -2.16 5.72
C LEU A 83 0.41 -3.63 5.35
N LEU A 84 1.46 -4.21 5.91
CA LEU A 84 1.82 -5.62 5.79
C LEU A 84 1.90 -6.26 7.17
N LEU A 85 1.28 -7.42 7.37
CA LEU A 85 1.59 -8.32 8.48
C LEU A 85 2.75 -9.23 8.07
N GLY A 86 3.91 -9.03 8.69
CA GLY A 86 5.12 -9.79 8.41
C GLY A 86 5.06 -11.24 8.92
N PRO A 87 5.97 -12.11 8.47
CA PRO A 87 6.02 -13.52 8.90
C PRO A 87 6.37 -13.68 10.40
N ASP A 88 6.88 -12.64 11.02
CA ASP A 88 7.21 -12.54 12.44
C ASP A 88 6.04 -12.00 13.29
N GLY A 89 4.87 -11.79 12.69
CA GLY A 89 3.68 -11.26 13.36
C GLY A 89 3.72 -9.74 13.60
N VAL A 90 4.71 -9.03 13.07
CA VAL A 90 4.84 -7.57 13.19
C VAL A 90 4.22 -6.89 11.98
N PHE A 91 3.34 -5.93 12.24
CA PHE A 91 2.83 -5.03 11.22
C PHE A 91 3.91 -4.03 10.79
N ARG A 92 4.07 -3.85 9.51
CA ARG A 92 4.96 -2.86 8.91
C ARG A 92 4.18 -1.97 7.98
N MET A 93 4.44 -0.68 8.05
CA MET A 93 3.73 0.29 7.23
C MET A 93 4.73 1.20 6.53
N VAL A 94 4.49 1.41 5.24
CA VAL A 94 5.13 2.44 4.42
C VAL A 94 4.07 3.39 3.89
N TRP A 95 4.44 4.68 3.64
CA TRP A 95 3.49 5.68 3.18
C TRP A 95 4.17 6.85 2.46
N THR A 96 3.42 7.59 1.68
CA THR A 96 3.84 8.84 1.05
C THR A 96 3.88 9.96 2.09
N THR A 97 5.05 10.57 2.27
CA THR A 97 5.26 11.64 3.28
C THR A 97 5.13 13.05 2.73
N SER A 98 5.18 13.19 1.40
CA SER A 98 5.21 14.48 0.71
C SER A 98 4.79 14.36 -0.74
N TRP A 99 4.32 15.46 -1.32
CA TRP A 99 4.09 15.56 -2.76
C TRP A 99 5.39 15.59 -3.60
N THR A 100 6.51 15.88 -2.98
CA THR A 100 7.82 16.04 -3.62
C THR A 100 8.92 15.33 -2.84
N GLY A 101 10.08 15.12 -3.50
CA GLY A 101 11.27 14.58 -2.87
C GLY A 101 11.43 13.07 -2.98
N GLY A 102 12.57 12.57 -2.51
CA GLY A 102 13.04 11.18 -2.68
C GLY A 102 12.83 10.27 -1.48
N THR A 103 11.84 10.56 -0.62
CA THR A 103 11.65 9.87 0.66
C THR A 103 10.25 9.28 0.82
N ILE A 104 10.16 8.21 1.60
CA ILE A 104 8.91 7.59 2.08
C ILE A 104 8.94 7.47 3.60
N GLY A 105 7.79 7.27 4.22
CA GLY A 105 7.66 6.98 5.64
C GLY A 105 7.73 5.48 5.94
N TYR A 106 8.14 5.14 7.16
CA TYR A 106 8.14 3.78 7.69
C TYR A 106 7.88 3.78 9.20
N SER A 107 7.09 2.84 9.65
CA SER A 107 6.92 2.48 11.07
C SER A 107 6.47 1.03 11.19
N SER A 108 6.58 0.47 12.38
CA SER A 108 6.10 -0.89 12.69
C SER A 108 5.33 -0.93 13.99
N SER A 109 4.48 -1.94 14.15
CA SER A 109 3.65 -2.15 15.34
C SER A 109 3.36 -3.65 15.53
N GLU A 110 3.24 -4.09 16.76
CA GLU A 110 2.80 -5.45 17.08
C GLU A 110 1.27 -5.55 17.22
N ASP A 111 0.57 -4.41 17.37
CA ASP A 111 -0.86 -4.38 17.72
C ASP A 111 -1.68 -3.29 16.99
N LEU A 112 -1.06 -2.52 16.08
CA LEU A 112 -1.65 -1.38 15.35
C LEU A 112 -2.08 -0.20 16.25
N VAL A 113 -1.74 -0.24 17.53
CA VAL A 113 -2.01 0.81 18.52
C VAL A 113 -0.71 1.49 18.96
N HIS A 114 0.30 0.68 19.27
CA HIS A 114 1.61 1.15 19.70
C HIS A 114 2.59 1.03 18.55
N TRP A 115 3.03 2.16 18.05
CA TRP A 115 3.91 2.26 16.89
C TRP A 115 5.33 2.60 17.29
N THR A 116 6.31 2.02 16.61
CA THR A 116 7.70 2.43 16.73
C THR A 116 7.87 3.87 16.24
N LYS A 117 9.01 4.49 16.60
CA LYS A 117 9.33 5.83 16.09
C LYS A 117 9.31 5.81 14.56
N GLN A 118 8.53 6.72 13.98
CA GLN A 118 8.45 6.89 12.53
C GLN A 118 9.82 7.26 11.96
N LYS A 119 10.20 6.62 10.86
CA LYS A 119 11.43 6.88 10.11
C LYS A 119 11.10 7.52 8.77
N THR A 120 11.97 8.38 8.29
CA THR A 120 11.99 8.85 6.91
C THR A 120 13.06 8.07 6.16
N LEU A 121 12.66 7.27 5.18
CA LEU A 121 13.56 6.47 4.36
C LEU A 121 13.89 7.23 3.06
N ASN A 122 15.16 7.58 2.86
CA ASN A 122 15.62 8.17 1.60
C ASN A 122 15.87 7.07 0.57
N VAL A 123 14.80 6.61 -0.07
CA VAL A 123 14.82 5.49 -1.02
C VAL A 123 15.41 5.88 -2.38
N MET A 124 15.47 7.17 -2.70
CA MET A 124 16.03 7.68 -3.96
C MET A 124 17.35 8.46 -3.78
N LYS A 125 18.14 8.12 -2.75
CA LYS A 125 19.42 8.81 -2.47
C LYS A 125 20.41 8.83 -3.64
N GLN A 126 20.34 7.85 -4.56
CA GLN A 126 21.19 7.79 -5.76
C GLN A 126 20.70 8.70 -6.92
N ALA A 127 19.47 9.20 -6.82
CA ALA A 127 18.85 10.09 -7.80
C ALA A 127 18.31 11.34 -7.09
N PRO A 128 19.17 12.26 -6.62
CA PRO A 128 18.77 13.39 -5.78
C PRO A 128 17.85 14.39 -6.49
N THR A 129 17.73 14.31 -7.81
CA THR A 129 16.79 15.10 -8.62
C THR A 129 15.39 14.48 -8.69
N THR A 130 15.15 13.37 -7.98
CA THR A 130 13.83 12.72 -7.95
C THR A 130 12.75 13.69 -7.54
N ALA A 131 11.71 13.82 -8.36
CA ALA A 131 10.65 14.77 -8.13
C ALA A 131 9.69 14.33 -7.00
N ASN A 132 9.47 13.02 -6.85
CA ASN A 132 8.52 12.46 -5.89
C ASN A 132 8.79 10.98 -5.60
N CYS A 133 8.27 10.50 -4.46
CA CYS A 133 8.11 9.08 -4.13
C CYS A 133 6.67 8.88 -3.63
N TRP A 134 5.80 8.29 -4.46
CA TRP A 134 4.39 8.17 -4.19
C TRP A 134 3.95 6.72 -4.07
N ALA A 135 2.89 6.53 -3.27
CA ALA A 135 2.22 5.27 -3.06
C ALA A 135 3.19 4.09 -2.86
N PRO A 136 4.08 4.17 -1.85
CA PRO A 136 4.94 3.03 -1.59
C PRO A 136 4.13 1.86 -1.05
N GLU A 137 4.44 0.67 -1.55
CA GLU A 137 3.93 -0.58 -1.00
C GLU A 137 5.06 -1.49 -0.53
N ILE A 138 4.71 -2.48 0.27
CA ILE A 138 5.64 -3.44 0.86
C ILE A 138 5.06 -4.85 0.82
N ILE A 139 5.88 -5.82 0.39
CA ILE A 139 5.58 -7.24 0.49
C ILE A 139 6.72 -7.99 1.14
N TRP A 140 6.41 -9.18 1.67
CA TRP A 140 7.41 -10.16 2.05
C TRP A 140 7.63 -11.15 0.90
N ASP A 141 8.88 -11.28 0.43
CA ASP A 141 9.28 -12.35 -0.49
C ASP A 141 9.96 -13.48 0.31
N PRO A 142 9.28 -14.62 0.46
CA PRO A 142 9.80 -15.73 1.27
C PRO A 142 10.98 -16.46 0.64
N VAL A 143 11.20 -16.36 -0.67
CA VAL A 143 12.25 -17.10 -1.36
C VAL A 143 13.63 -16.55 -1.02
N PRO A 144 13.92 -15.24 -1.22
CA PRO A 144 15.16 -14.64 -0.75
C PRO A 144 15.11 -14.26 0.74
N GLY A 145 13.94 -14.31 1.39
CA GLY A 145 13.77 -13.96 2.78
C GLY A 145 14.03 -12.47 3.06
N HIS A 146 13.38 -11.61 2.31
CA HIS A 146 13.48 -10.16 2.47
C HIS A 146 12.15 -9.44 2.21
N TYR A 147 12.04 -8.18 2.63
CA TYR A 147 10.98 -7.28 2.24
C TYR A 147 11.35 -6.59 0.93
N LEU A 148 10.41 -6.55 -0.01
CA LEU A 148 10.47 -5.74 -1.22
C LEU A 148 9.59 -4.51 -0.99
N ILE A 149 10.17 -3.33 -1.11
CA ILE A 149 9.47 -2.05 -1.05
C ILE A 149 9.52 -1.45 -2.45
N TYR A 150 8.39 -1.01 -2.97
CA TYR A 150 8.29 -0.43 -4.30
C TYR A 150 7.41 0.83 -4.26
N TRP A 151 7.62 1.73 -5.20
CA TRP A 151 6.96 3.05 -5.24
C TRP A 151 7.04 3.67 -6.61
N SER A 152 6.23 4.71 -6.83
CA SER A 152 6.20 5.48 -8.07
C SER A 152 7.06 6.73 -7.97
N SER A 153 7.97 6.94 -8.94
CA SER A 153 8.81 8.14 -9.00
C SER A 153 9.00 8.68 -10.40
N THR A 154 9.08 10.00 -10.50
CA THR A 154 9.64 10.70 -11.66
C THR A 154 11.07 11.10 -11.37
N VAL A 155 12.00 10.65 -12.21
CA VAL A 155 13.38 11.15 -12.25
C VAL A 155 13.52 12.01 -13.52
N PRO A 156 13.61 13.34 -13.40
CA PRO A 156 13.65 14.24 -14.55
C PRO A 156 14.76 13.88 -15.52
N GLY A 157 14.44 13.84 -16.82
CA GLY A 157 15.39 13.54 -17.89
C GLY A 157 15.77 12.06 -18.06
N LYS A 158 15.29 11.15 -17.18
CA LYS A 158 15.67 9.73 -17.26
C LYS A 158 14.88 8.96 -18.33
N PHE A 159 13.62 9.29 -18.53
CA PHE A 159 12.75 8.63 -19.50
C PHE A 159 12.13 9.66 -20.44
N PRO A 160 11.86 9.27 -21.71
CA PRO A 160 11.16 10.13 -22.65
C PRO A 160 9.81 10.56 -22.10
N VAL A 161 9.44 11.81 -22.31
CA VAL A 161 8.11 12.35 -21.98
C VAL A 161 7.32 12.41 -23.27
N ALA A 162 6.04 12.01 -23.24
CA ALA A 162 5.12 12.27 -24.32
C ALA A 162 5.06 13.79 -24.57
N ASP A 163 4.78 14.21 -25.79
CA ASP A 163 4.90 15.56 -26.31
C ASP A 163 4.62 16.67 -25.27
N GLU A 164 5.69 17.37 -24.86
CA GLU A 164 5.59 18.45 -23.85
C GLU A 164 4.80 19.67 -24.35
N THR A 165 4.57 19.79 -25.66
CA THR A 165 3.85 20.93 -26.26
C THR A 165 2.38 20.97 -25.88
N GLU A 166 1.79 19.81 -25.53
CA GLU A 166 0.37 19.69 -25.16
C GLU A 166 0.10 19.82 -23.65
N ARG A 167 1.13 20.02 -22.84
CA ARG A 167 0.94 20.17 -21.39
C ARG A 167 0.17 21.42 -21.04
N LYS A 168 -0.91 21.24 -20.24
CA LYS A 168 -1.77 22.37 -19.79
C LYS A 168 -1.04 23.36 -18.87
N ASP A 169 -0.10 22.87 -18.02
CA ASP A 169 0.68 23.69 -17.10
C ASP A 169 2.18 23.49 -17.36
N LYS A 170 2.74 24.39 -18.14
CA LYS A 170 4.18 24.38 -18.49
C LYS A 170 5.09 24.86 -17.36
N THR A 171 4.53 25.38 -16.26
CA THR A 171 5.29 25.85 -15.09
C THR A 171 5.73 24.72 -14.17
N LYS A 172 5.03 23.57 -14.24
CA LYS A 172 5.36 22.38 -13.45
C LYS A 172 6.26 21.43 -14.25
N PRO A 173 7.25 20.80 -13.62
CA PRO A 173 8.07 19.80 -14.31
C PRO A 173 7.18 18.66 -14.83
N PRO A 174 7.52 18.07 -15.99
CA PRO A 174 6.80 16.92 -16.51
C PRO A 174 6.86 15.77 -15.50
N ARG A 175 5.72 15.16 -15.25
CA ARG A 175 5.64 13.93 -14.47
C ARG A 175 5.57 12.75 -15.43
N ASN A 176 6.56 11.90 -15.37
CA ASN A 176 6.66 10.68 -16.17
C ASN A 176 7.19 9.58 -15.26
N HIS A 177 6.30 9.04 -14.46
CA HIS A 177 6.64 8.08 -13.42
C HIS A 177 7.01 6.72 -14.01
N ARG A 178 7.90 6.05 -13.28
CA ARG A 178 8.15 4.62 -13.37
C ARG A 178 8.09 4.03 -11.97
N LEU A 179 7.94 2.71 -11.91
CA LEU A 179 7.95 2.00 -10.65
C LEU A 179 9.40 1.67 -10.29
N TYR A 180 9.76 1.95 -9.05
CA TYR A 180 11.08 1.69 -8.48
C TYR A 180 10.96 0.74 -7.30
N SER A 181 12.01 0.01 -6.99
CA SER A 181 12.03 -0.87 -5.82
C SER A 181 13.38 -0.88 -5.12
N THR A 182 13.34 -1.30 -3.87
CA THR A 182 14.49 -1.66 -3.02
C THR A 182 14.12 -2.85 -2.16
N THR A 183 15.12 -3.54 -1.62
CA THR A 183 14.91 -4.63 -0.68
C THR A 183 15.62 -4.38 0.63
N THR A 184 15.09 -4.94 1.71
CA THR A 184 15.70 -4.91 3.04
C THR A 184 15.31 -6.16 3.84
N LYS A 185 16.14 -6.52 4.82
CA LYS A 185 15.82 -7.56 5.81
C LYS A 185 15.49 -7.00 7.18
N ASP A 186 15.97 -5.80 7.48
CA ASP A 186 16.01 -5.24 8.83
C ASP A 186 15.50 -3.78 8.92
N PHE A 187 15.15 -3.14 7.80
CA PHE A 187 14.77 -1.73 7.71
C PHE A 187 15.85 -0.73 8.16
N GLU A 188 17.10 -1.17 8.15
CA GLU A 188 18.30 -0.36 8.38
C GLU A 188 19.18 -0.33 7.12
N ILE A 189 19.37 -1.50 6.49
CA ILE A 189 20.18 -1.64 5.28
C ILE A 189 19.25 -1.92 4.09
N PHE A 190 19.37 -1.09 3.05
CA PHE A 190 18.59 -1.18 1.84
C PHE A 190 19.48 -1.37 0.62
N THR A 191 19.04 -2.20 -0.31
CA THR A 191 19.69 -2.27 -1.63
C THR A 191 19.53 -0.94 -2.36
N PRO A 192 20.42 -0.58 -3.32
CA PRO A 192 20.21 0.57 -4.18
C PRO A 192 18.86 0.48 -4.91
N ALA A 193 18.16 1.61 -5.02
CA ALA A 193 16.92 1.66 -5.78
C ALA A 193 17.16 1.30 -7.24
N LYS A 194 16.31 0.45 -7.79
CA LYS A 194 16.30 0.05 -9.21
C LYS A 194 14.94 0.35 -9.85
N VAL A 195 14.90 0.45 -11.16
CA VAL A 195 13.62 0.44 -11.88
C VAL A 195 13.01 -0.95 -11.73
N HIS A 196 11.79 -0.98 -11.22
CA HIS A 196 11.01 -2.21 -11.01
C HIS A 196 10.17 -2.54 -12.24
N TYR A 197 9.53 -1.51 -12.83
CA TYR A 197 8.71 -1.68 -14.02
C TYR A 197 8.79 -0.45 -14.92
N GLU A 198 9.06 -0.70 -16.21
CA GLU A 198 9.22 0.29 -17.28
C GLU A 198 8.42 -0.14 -18.52
N PRO A 199 7.13 0.22 -18.61
CA PRO A 199 6.27 -0.16 -19.75
C PRO A 199 6.33 0.82 -20.94
N GLY A 200 7.17 1.85 -20.90
CA GLY A 200 7.21 2.92 -21.92
C GLY A 200 6.15 3.99 -21.77
N ILE A 201 5.28 3.90 -20.75
CA ILE A 201 4.21 4.85 -20.45
C ILE A 201 4.28 5.33 -19.00
N ASN A 202 3.55 6.39 -18.68
CA ASN A 202 3.47 6.91 -17.31
C ASN A 202 2.61 5.99 -16.43
N VAL A 203 3.19 5.44 -15.36
CA VAL A 203 2.53 4.49 -14.44
C VAL A 203 2.77 4.86 -12.98
N ILE A 204 1.73 4.68 -12.16
CA ILE A 204 1.79 4.85 -10.69
C ILE A 204 0.95 3.78 -9.99
N ASP A 205 0.97 3.77 -8.66
CA ASP A 205 0.06 3.02 -7.78
C ASP A 205 0.02 1.52 -8.12
N GLU A 206 1.16 0.87 -7.98
CA GLU A 206 1.26 -0.57 -8.14
C GLU A 206 0.89 -1.32 -6.85
N THR A 207 0.20 -2.45 -6.99
CA THR A 207 0.06 -3.46 -5.93
C THR A 207 0.45 -4.82 -6.42
N LEU A 208 1.19 -5.57 -5.59
CA LEU A 208 1.68 -6.91 -5.88
C LEU A 208 0.90 -7.95 -5.09
N ILE A 209 0.35 -8.94 -5.78
CA ILE A 209 -0.32 -10.08 -5.17
C ILE A 209 0.25 -11.39 -5.70
N ARG A 210 0.16 -12.43 -4.88
CA ARG A 210 0.58 -13.78 -5.26
C ARG A 210 -0.64 -14.64 -5.59
N ASP A 211 -0.74 -15.08 -6.84
CA ASP A 211 -1.77 -16.00 -7.31
C ASP A 211 -1.16 -17.38 -7.63
N GLY A 212 -1.24 -18.28 -6.68
CA GLY A 212 -0.59 -19.59 -6.76
C GLY A 212 0.95 -19.47 -6.80
N LYS A 213 1.56 -19.86 -7.92
CA LYS A 213 3.00 -19.74 -8.16
C LYS A 213 3.41 -18.40 -8.79
N ASP A 214 2.47 -17.70 -9.39
CA ASP A 214 2.72 -16.49 -10.16
C ASP A 214 2.47 -15.22 -9.31
N TRP A 215 3.11 -14.14 -9.70
CA TRP A 215 2.87 -12.80 -9.19
C TRP A 215 2.05 -12.02 -10.20
N VAL A 216 1.09 -11.25 -9.69
CA VAL A 216 0.30 -10.30 -10.46
C VAL A 216 0.55 -8.92 -9.91
N MET A 217 0.93 -8.00 -10.77
CA MET A 217 1.07 -6.59 -10.43
C MET A 217 -0.05 -5.81 -11.09
N ILE A 218 -0.90 -5.18 -10.30
CA ILE A 218 -1.95 -4.27 -10.74
C ILE A 218 -1.35 -2.86 -10.74
N VAL A 219 -1.55 -2.12 -11.81
CA VAL A 219 -0.87 -0.84 -12.05
C VAL A 219 -1.85 0.16 -12.60
N LYS A 220 -1.73 1.42 -12.18
CA LYS A 220 -2.46 2.53 -12.80
C LYS A 220 -1.72 3.09 -13.99
N ASN A 221 -2.39 3.17 -15.13
CA ASN A 221 -1.96 3.97 -16.26
C ASN A 221 -2.25 5.45 -15.98
N GLU A 222 -1.19 6.23 -15.76
CA GLU A 222 -1.27 7.66 -15.41
C GLU A 222 -1.15 8.57 -16.64
N THR A 223 -1.09 8.01 -17.85
CA THR A 223 -0.99 8.77 -19.10
C THR A 223 -2.12 9.80 -19.21
N GLU A 224 -1.77 11.03 -19.58
CA GLU A 224 -2.71 12.13 -19.86
C GLU A 224 -2.72 12.55 -21.32
N ILE A 225 -1.62 12.39 -22.01
CA ILE A 225 -1.37 12.88 -23.37
C ILE A 225 -1.06 11.67 -24.27
N PRO A 226 -1.64 11.58 -25.49
CA PRO A 226 -2.57 12.54 -26.12
C PRO A 226 -3.99 12.50 -25.55
N ALA A 227 -4.39 11.43 -24.89
CA ALA A 227 -5.68 11.28 -24.22
C ALA A 227 -5.51 10.63 -22.84
N PRO A 228 -6.30 11.05 -21.83
CA PRO A 228 -6.22 10.45 -20.50
C PRO A 228 -6.60 8.97 -20.53
N ALA A 229 -5.73 8.10 -19.99
CA ALA A 229 -6.03 6.70 -19.74
C ALA A 229 -6.67 6.50 -18.36
N LYS A 230 -5.95 6.85 -17.29
CA LYS A 230 -6.44 6.87 -15.89
C LYS A 230 -7.21 5.61 -15.47
N ASN A 231 -6.76 4.45 -15.91
CA ASN A 231 -7.38 3.14 -15.67
C ASN A 231 -6.38 2.17 -15.01
N LEU A 232 -6.86 1.01 -14.57
CA LEU A 232 -6.02 -0.05 -14.06
C LEU A 232 -5.87 -1.16 -15.10
N PHE A 233 -4.65 -1.69 -15.17
CA PHE A 233 -4.28 -2.89 -15.90
C PHE A 233 -3.43 -3.78 -15.01
N PHE A 234 -3.09 -4.98 -15.43
CA PHE A 234 -2.19 -5.87 -14.72
C PHE A 234 -1.13 -6.48 -15.64
N VAL A 235 -0.06 -6.94 -15.02
CA VAL A 235 1.01 -7.76 -15.62
C VAL A 235 1.30 -8.95 -14.71
N LYS A 236 1.88 -10.02 -15.27
CA LYS A 236 2.21 -11.27 -14.55
C LYS A 236 3.68 -11.60 -14.67
N ALA A 237 4.21 -12.24 -13.64
CA ALA A 237 5.59 -12.77 -13.61
C ALA A 237 5.70 -14.00 -12.70
N SER A 238 6.76 -14.77 -12.83
CA SER A 238 7.09 -15.87 -11.90
C SER A 238 7.83 -15.39 -10.65
N SER A 239 8.27 -14.13 -10.64
CA SER A 239 8.99 -13.48 -9.53
C SER A 239 8.42 -12.08 -9.29
N PRO A 240 8.42 -11.56 -8.05
CA PRO A 240 7.97 -10.20 -7.77
C PRO A 240 8.88 -9.12 -8.38
N ASP A 241 10.06 -9.50 -8.85
CA ASP A 241 11.02 -8.65 -9.57
C ASP A 241 10.86 -8.72 -11.09
N GLY A 242 9.89 -9.46 -11.63
CA GLY A 242 9.72 -9.74 -13.04
C GLY A 242 10.60 -10.92 -13.54
N PRO A 243 10.88 -11.04 -14.83
CA PRO A 243 10.39 -10.14 -15.91
C PRO A 243 8.87 -10.20 -16.06
N TRP A 244 8.28 -9.04 -16.31
CA TRP A 244 6.83 -8.87 -16.40
C TRP A 244 6.32 -9.19 -17.81
N SER A 245 5.11 -9.75 -17.89
CA SER A 245 4.40 -9.97 -19.16
C SER A 245 4.07 -8.64 -19.85
N ALA A 246 3.59 -8.71 -21.09
CA ALA A 246 2.90 -7.57 -21.70
C ALA A 246 1.71 -7.14 -20.82
N PRO A 247 1.37 -5.81 -20.79
CA PRO A 247 0.19 -5.31 -20.11
C PRO A 247 -1.10 -5.97 -20.60
N SER A 248 -2.02 -6.22 -19.67
CA SER A 248 -3.40 -6.60 -20.03
C SER A 248 -4.16 -5.42 -20.66
N ALA A 249 -5.31 -5.67 -21.25
CA ALA A 249 -6.29 -4.63 -21.45
C ALA A 249 -6.71 -4.03 -20.08
N PRO A 250 -7.12 -2.74 -20.03
CA PRO A 250 -7.71 -2.16 -18.83
C PRO A 250 -8.94 -2.96 -18.39
N PHE A 251 -9.08 -3.18 -17.07
CA PHE A 251 -10.20 -3.93 -16.52
C PHE A 251 -11.19 -3.09 -15.72
N THR A 252 -10.86 -1.82 -15.44
CA THR A 252 -11.79 -0.89 -14.79
C THR A 252 -12.76 -0.28 -15.81
N PRO A 253 -13.99 0.14 -15.40
CA PRO A 253 -14.97 0.70 -16.30
C PRO A 253 -14.42 1.91 -17.08
N PRO A 254 -14.65 1.98 -18.40
CA PRO A 254 -14.13 3.07 -19.23
C PRO A 254 -14.69 4.41 -18.84
N GLY A 255 -13.87 5.47 -18.95
CA GLY A 255 -14.24 6.86 -18.64
C GLY A 255 -14.13 7.24 -17.16
N LEU A 256 -13.98 6.28 -16.25
CA LEU A 256 -13.67 6.56 -14.85
C LEU A 256 -12.19 6.92 -14.69
N TRP A 257 -11.94 7.90 -13.81
CA TRP A 257 -10.58 8.23 -13.38
C TRP A 257 -10.32 7.53 -12.05
N VAL A 258 -9.50 6.49 -12.09
CA VAL A 258 -9.26 5.61 -10.95
C VAL A 258 -7.79 5.61 -10.54
N GLU A 259 -7.53 5.34 -9.25
CA GLU A 259 -6.18 5.20 -8.69
C GLU A 259 -6.18 4.24 -7.51
N GLY A 260 -5.00 3.95 -6.96
CA GLY A 260 -4.86 3.23 -5.70
C GLY A 260 -5.45 1.83 -5.72
N GLY A 261 -5.12 1.06 -6.75
CA GLY A 261 -5.57 -0.34 -6.82
C GLY A 261 -4.99 -1.17 -5.70
N THR A 262 -5.84 -1.86 -4.90
CA THR A 262 -5.40 -2.83 -3.90
C THR A 262 -6.26 -4.09 -3.97
N ALA A 263 -5.69 -5.27 -3.68
CA ALA A 263 -6.37 -6.52 -3.94
C ALA A 263 -6.26 -7.56 -2.82
N VAL A 264 -7.34 -8.32 -2.61
CA VAL A 264 -7.39 -9.43 -1.67
C VAL A 264 -8.23 -10.59 -2.22
N LYS A 265 -7.82 -11.83 -1.90
CA LYS A 265 -8.60 -13.01 -2.27
C LYS A 265 -9.62 -13.35 -1.18
N ILE A 266 -10.92 -13.38 -1.58
CA ILE A 266 -12.05 -13.73 -0.71
C ILE A 266 -12.74 -14.95 -1.34
N GLY A 267 -12.65 -16.11 -0.69
CA GLY A 267 -13.03 -17.38 -1.31
C GLY A 267 -12.22 -17.61 -2.58
N ASP A 268 -12.91 -17.84 -3.70
CA ASP A 268 -12.29 -18.06 -5.02
C ASP A 268 -12.05 -16.76 -5.80
N TRP A 269 -12.49 -15.62 -5.29
CA TRP A 269 -12.48 -14.36 -6.01
C TRP A 269 -11.36 -13.43 -5.52
N TRP A 270 -10.60 -12.86 -6.44
CA TRP A 270 -9.82 -11.67 -6.23
C TRP A 270 -10.73 -10.44 -6.30
N HIS A 271 -10.76 -9.64 -5.25
CA HIS A 271 -11.42 -8.35 -5.20
C HIS A 271 -10.35 -7.27 -5.34
N VAL A 272 -10.50 -6.41 -6.33
CA VAL A 272 -9.61 -5.26 -6.59
C VAL A 272 -10.39 -4.00 -6.30
N TYR A 273 -10.03 -3.33 -5.22
CA TYR A 273 -10.60 -2.04 -4.82
C TYR A 273 -9.79 -0.91 -5.43
N TYR A 274 -10.44 0.22 -5.73
CA TYR A 274 -9.78 1.40 -6.28
C TYR A 274 -10.55 2.67 -5.94
N ASP A 275 -9.82 3.80 -5.81
CA ASP A 275 -10.36 5.13 -5.55
C ASP A 275 -10.80 5.77 -6.88
N ILE A 276 -12.10 6.03 -7.03
CA ILE A 276 -12.66 6.82 -8.13
C ILE A 276 -12.58 8.29 -7.71
N TYR A 277 -11.36 8.82 -7.67
CA TYR A 277 -10.98 10.01 -6.94
C TYR A 277 -11.70 11.31 -7.38
N ARG A 278 -12.17 11.40 -8.63
CA ARG A 278 -12.98 12.52 -9.11
C ARG A 278 -14.42 12.49 -8.58
N GLU A 279 -14.93 11.31 -8.30
CA GLU A 279 -16.28 11.09 -7.78
C GLU A 279 -16.30 10.91 -6.25
N LYS A 280 -15.13 10.94 -5.60
CA LYS A 280 -14.96 10.76 -4.15
C LYS A 280 -15.65 9.52 -3.61
N ARG A 281 -15.54 8.41 -4.33
CA ARG A 281 -16.05 7.09 -3.96
C ARG A 281 -15.09 5.98 -4.36
N TYR A 282 -15.28 4.81 -3.82
CA TYR A 282 -14.56 3.61 -4.18
C TYR A 282 -15.34 2.76 -5.18
N GLY A 283 -14.60 1.99 -5.99
CA GLY A 283 -15.11 0.91 -6.81
C GLY A 283 -14.43 -0.40 -6.45
N VAL A 284 -15.04 -1.51 -6.88
CA VAL A 284 -14.48 -2.84 -6.74
C VAL A 284 -14.82 -3.72 -7.94
N MET A 285 -13.78 -4.20 -8.62
CA MET A 285 -13.87 -5.26 -9.61
C MET A 285 -13.49 -6.58 -8.98
N ARG A 286 -14.09 -7.69 -9.41
CA ARG A 286 -13.65 -9.02 -8.98
C ARG A 286 -13.40 -9.96 -10.14
N THR A 287 -12.51 -10.92 -9.95
CA THR A 287 -12.14 -11.93 -10.93
C THR A 287 -11.71 -13.23 -10.26
N LYS A 288 -11.84 -14.36 -10.98
CA LYS A 288 -11.26 -15.64 -10.55
C LYS A 288 -9.97 -15.98 -11.30
N ASP A 289 -9.78 -15.42 -12.49
CA ASP A 289 -8.80 -15.87 -13.49
C ASP A 289 -8.00 -14.74 -14.14
N PHE A 290 -8.27 -13.47 -13.77
CA PHE A 290 -7.71 -12.27 -14.42
C PHE A 290 -8.04 -12.16 -15.92
N GLN A 291 -9.09 -12.85 -16.39
CA GLN A 291 -9.60 -12.77 -17.77
C GLN A 291 -11.01 -12.20 -17.78
N THR A 292 -11.86 -12.71 -16.89
CA THR A 292 -13.24 -12.27 -16.74
C THR A 292 -13.38 -11.40 -15.50
N TRP A 293 -13.97 -10.23 -15.66
CA TRP A 293 -14.13 -9.24 -14.59
C TRP A 293 -15.59 -8.92 -14.36
N GLU A 294 -15.99 -8.84 -13.09
CA GLU A 294 -17.31 -8.42 -12.65
C GLU A 294 -17.20 -7.12 -11.86
N ASP A 295 -17.99 -6.11 -12.22
CA ASP A 295 -18.15 -4.88 -11.42
C ASP A 295 -19.19 -5.13 -10.34
N VAL A 296 -18.75 -5.10 -9.09
CA VAL A 296 -19.63 -5.24 -7.92
C VAL A 296 -19.66 -3.97 -7.06
N SER A 297 -19.21 -2.87 -7.62
CA SER A 297 -19.13 -1.55 -6.94
C SER A 297 -20.48 -1.09 -6.38
N ALA A 298 -21.61 -1.47 -7.01
CA ALA A 298 -22.95 -1.12 -6.51
C ALA A 298 -23.28 -1.74 -5.13
N GLN A 299 -22.55 -2.79 -4.72
CA GLN A 299 -22.72 -3.47 -3.43
C GLN A 299 -21.73 -2.94 -2.36
N LEU A 300 -20.76 -2.12 -2.77
CA LEU A 300 -19.69 -1.64 -1.93
C LEU A 300 -20.15 -0.50 -1.02
N VAL A 301 -19.91 -0.64 0.27
CA VAL A 301 -20.09 0.41 1.27
C VAL A 301 -18.75 0.67 1.93
N MET A 302 -18.22 1.87 1.81
CA MET A 302 -16.94 2.29 2.37
C MET A 302 -17.17 3.43 3.40
N PRO A 303 -16.25 3.62 4.35
CA PRO A 303 -16.25 4.81 5.19
C PRO A 303 -16.20 6.10 4.34
N GLU A 304 -16.89 7.14 4.83
CA GLU A 304 -16.87 8.45 4.17
C GLU A 304 -15.46 9.04 4.16
N GLY A 305 -15.08 9.66 3.04
CA GLY A 305 -13.79 10.35 2.90
C GLY A 305 -12.58 9.45 2.75
N ILE A 306 -12.77 8.14 2.69
CA ILE A 306 -11.69 7.17 2.44
C ILE A 306 -10.96 7.47 1.13
N ARG A 307 -9.64 7.43 1.19
CA ARG A 307 -8.74 7.57 0.04
C ARG A 307 -7.83 6.35 -0.04
N HIS A 308 -7.04 6.28 -1.12
CA HIS A 308 -6.10 5.23 -1.45
C HIS A 308 -5.44 4.58 -0.20
N GLY A 309 -5.43 3.26 -0.15
CA GLY A 309 -4.85 2.47 0.93
C GLY A 309 -4.76 1.00 0.55
N THR A 310 -4.52 0.13 1.51
CA THR A 310 -4.22 -1.29 1.26
C THR A 310 -5.13 -2.20 2.06
N VAL A 311 -5.63 -3.25 1.41
CA VAL A 311 -6.42 -4.30 2.03
C VAL A 311 -5.55 -5.51 2.37
N LEU A 312 -5.74 -6.08 3.56
CA LEU A 312 -5.09 -7.31 3.99
C LEU A 312 -6.02 -8.16 4.86
N LYS A 313 -5.69 -9.43 5.01
CA LYS A 313 -6.31 -10.32 5.98
C LYS A 313 -5.55 -10.27 7.29
N VAL A 314 -6.27 -10.20 8.39
CA VAL A 314 -5.69 -10.24 9.74
C VAL A 314 -6.48 -11.20 10.63
N PRO A 315 -5.88 -11.77 11.68
CA PRO A 315 -6.64 -12.49 12.70
C PRO A 315 -7.72 -11.61 13.32
N ARG A 316 -8.92 -12.15 13.54
CA ARG A 316 -10.06 -11.44 14.15
C ARG A 316 -9.69 -10.74 15.46
N ALA A 317 -8.88 -11.38 16.29
CA ALA A 317 -8.40 -10.81 17.54
C ALA A 317 -7.71 -9.45 17.39
N VAL A 318 -7.09 -9.18 16.24
CA VAL A 318 -6.50 -7.85 15.93
C VAL A 318 -7.59 -6.81 15.82
N VAL A 319 -8.63 -7.07 15.02
CA VAL A 319 -9.74 -6.14 14.82
C VAL A 319 -10.54 -5.91 16.11
N ASP A 320 -10.73 -6.94 16.92
CA ASP A 320 -11.45 -6.84 18.21
C ASP A 320 -10.72 -5.94 19.22
N LEU A 321 -9.39 -5.86 19.16
CA LEU A 321 -8.59 -4.92 19.95
C LEU A 321 -8.67 -3.46 19.46
N LEU A 322 -9.06 -3.27 18.20
CA LEU A 322 -9.10 -1.95 17.56
C LEU A 322 -10.48 -1.28 17.59
N ARG A 323 -11.52 -1.98 18.06
CA ARG A 323 -12.92 -1.49 18.19
C ARG A 323 -13.16 -0.64 19.47
#